data_bd737f4d270f5ef92c66e40ae377bd07
#
_entry.id   bd737f4d270f5ef92c66e40ae377bd07
#
_cell.length_a   1.000
_cell.length_b   1.000
_cell.length_c   1.000
_cell.angle_alpha   90.00
_cell.angle_beta   90.00
_cell.angle_gamma   90.00
#
_symmetry.space_group_name_H-M   'P 1'
#
loop_
_entity.id
_entity.type
_entity.pdbx_description
1 polymer ?
#
loop_
_entity_poly.entity_id
_entity_poly.type
_entity_poly.pdbx_seq_one_letter_code
_entity_poly.pdbx_strand_id
1 'polypeptide(L)'
;GRRREVVRAPHGKRIQPGREHRYFLLNKPRGYLTAVSDPDGRPTVIELVPPALRRALVPVGRLDYQTEGLLILTDDGELANRLSHPRFGCHKTYEVKVKGAPDESKIDRLRRGIVLDGRRTAPCRIQALRVTSQRGEEGGNAWFRVELSEGRTRQIREMFFRVGHPVQKLRRVAIGPLED
;
A
#
# COMPACT_ATOMS: atom_id res chain seq x y z
N GLY A 1 16.54 -2.25 -36.94
CA GLY A 1 16.88 -3.50 -36.30
C GLY A 1 18.11 -3.30 -35.42
N ARG A 2 17.91 -3.18 -34.09
CA ARG A 2 19.03 -3.21 -33.13
C ARG A 2 19.50 -4.65 -32.99
N ARG A 3 20.77 -4.90 -33.34
CA ARG A 3 21.42 -6.21 -33.11
C ARG A 3 21.53 -6.40 -31.58
N ARG A 4 21.02 -7.55 -31.10
CA ARG A 4 21.24 -7.96 -29.70
C ARG A 4 22.70 -8.37 -29.55
N GLU A 5 23.46 -7.63 -28.78
CA GLU A 5 24.82 -8.01 -28.40
C GLU A 5 24.76 -9.21 -27.45
N VAL A 6 25.42 -10.31 -27.83
CA VAL A 6 25.55 -11.50 -26.98
C VAL A 6 26.87 -11.36 -26.22
N VAL A 7 26.78 -11.08 -24.93
CA VAL A 7 27.96 -11.07 -24.04
C VAL A 7 28.26 -12.51 -23.61
N ARG A 8 29.49 -12.96 -23.82
CA ARG A 8 29.97 -14.29 -23.36
C ARG A 8 30.74 -14.18 -22.06
N ALA A 9 30.37 -14.98 -21.06
CA ALA A 9 31.15 -15.11 -19.84
C ALA A 9 32.47 -15.89 -20.11
N PRO A 10 33.50 -15.75 -19.25
CA PRO A 10 34.81 -16.35 -19.42
C PRO A 10 34.83 -17.90 -19.61
N HIS A 11 33.73 -18.58 -19.30
CA HIS A 11 33.61 -20.04 -19.42
C HIS A 11 32.58 -20.48 -20.47
N GLY A 12 32.30 -19.67 -21.49
CA GLY A 12 31.49 -20.09 -22.64
C GLY A 12 29.99 -20.22 -22.42
N LYS A 13 29.47 -19.92 -21.24
CA LYS A 13 28.03 -19.82 -21.00
C LYS A 13 27.46 -18.56 -21.68
N ARG A 14 26.49 -18.75 -22.57
CA ARG A 14 25.70 -17.63 -23.10
C ARG A 14 24.98 -16.93 -21.93
N ILE A 15 25.39 -15.72 -21.60
CA ILE A 15 24.60 -14.84 -20.77
C ILE A 15 23.54 -14.26 -21.71
N GLN A 16 22.30 -14.69 -21.55
CA GLN A 16 21.18 -13.96 -22.14
C GLN A 16 21.08 -12.64 -21.38
N PRO A 17 21.05 -11.47 -22.07
CA PRO A 17 20.73 -10.23 -21.40
C PRO A 17 19.42 -10.44 -20.64
N GLY A 18 19.42 -10.11 -19.33
CA GLY A 18 18.26 -10.28 -18.50
C GLY A 18 17.05 -9.64 -19.17
N ARG A 19 15.90 -10.32 -19.12
CA ARG A 19 14.65 -9.77 -19.63
C ARG A 19 14.40 -8.44 -18.89
N GLU A 20 14.21 -7.35 -19.63
CA GLU A 20 13.79 -6.10 -19.05
C GLU A 20 12.39 -6.29 -18.43
N HIS A 21 12.30 -6.07 -17.13
CA HIS A 21 11.04 -6.11 -16.41
C HIS A 21 10.29 -4.78 -16.51
N ARG A 22 8.96 -4.84 -16.44
CA ARG A 22 8.09 -3.69 -16.48
C ARG A 22 7.56 -3.41 -15.08
N TYR A 23 7.45 -2.13 -14.77
CA TYR A 23 6.93 -1.62 -13.50
C TYR A 23 5.92 -0.54 -13.78
N PHE A 24 4.77 -0.63 -13.13
CA PHE A 24 3.70 0.37 -13.22
C PHE A 24 3.34 0.84 -11.83
N LEU A 25 3.18 2.13 -11.69
CA LEU A 25 2.64 2.74 -10.49
C LEU A 25 1.16 3.05 -10.76
N LEU A 26 0.29 2.38 -10.03
CA LEU A 26 -1.15 2.55 -10.11
C LEU A 26 -1.63 3.38 -8.94
N ASN A 27 -2.47 4.38 -9.18
CA ASN A 27 -3.29 5.00 -8.16
C ASN A 27 -4.60 4.22 -8.05
N LYS A 28 -4.62 3.23 -7.15
CA LYS A 28 -5.76 2.33 -7.01
C LYS A 28 -6.96 3.10 -6.47
N PRO A 29 -8.12 3.09 -7.15
CA PRO A 29 -9.36 3.62 -6.60
C PRO A 29 -9.99 2.67 -5.58
N ARG A 30 -10.95 3.16 -4.82
CA ARG A 30 -11.84 2.32 -4.00
C ARG A 30 -12.65 1.38 -4.87
N GLY A 31 -13.04 0.25 -4.32
CA GLY A 31 -13.93 -0.69 -5.03
C GLY A 31 -13.21 -1.64 -5.98
N TYR A 32 -11.89 -1.79 -5.84
CA TYR A 32 -11.08 -2.75 -6.58
C TYR A 32 -10.29 -3.64 -5.64
N LEU A 33 -10.33 -4.94 -5.89
CA LEU A 33 -9.52 -5.92 -5.17
C LEU A 33 -8.07 -5.87 -5.68
N THR A 34 -7.12 -5.99 -4.77
CA THR A 34 -5.71 -6.23 -5.11
C THR A 34 -5.52 -7.73 -5.40
N ALA A 35 -5.93 -8.16 -6.57
CA ALA A 35 -5.85 -9.52 -7.06
C ALA A 35 -5.77 -9.54 -8.58
N VAL A 36 -5.36 -10.66 -9.16
CA VAL A 36 -5.38 -10.85 -10.62
C VAL A 36 -6.73 -11.37 -11.12
N SER A 37 -7.51 -11.99 -10.25
CA SER A 37 -8.87 -12.47 -10.52
C SER A 37 -9.68 -12.57 -9.24
N ASP A 38 -11.00 -12.58 -9.36
CA ASP A 38 -11.91 -12.82 -8.25
C ASP A 38 -13.02 -13.78 -8.67
N PRO A 39 -13.22 -14.91 -7.96
CA PRO A 39 -14.25 -15.89 -8.29
C PRO A 39 -15.67 -15.33 -8.15
N ASP A 40 -15.87 -14.30 -7.30
CA ASP A 40 -17.16 -13.66 -7.09
C ASP A 40 -17.45 -12.52 -8.10
N GLY A 41 -16.52 -12.29 -9.06
CA GLY A 41 -16.69 -11.30 -10.12
C GLY A 41 -16.53 -9.85 -9.69
N ARG A 42 -15.96 -9.58 -8.51
CA ARG A 42 -15.65 -8.19 -8.07
C ARG A 42 -14.52 -7.62 -8.92
N PRO A 43 -14.54 -6.31 -9.23
CA PRO A 43 -13.47 -5.68 -9.99
C PRO A 43 -12.10 -5.85 -9.33
N THR A 44 -11.08 -6.14 -10.12
CA THR A 44 -9.70 -6.26 -9.67
C THR A 44 -8.80 -5.20 -10.30
N VAL A 45 -7.66 -4.92 -9.66
CA VAL A 45 -6.69 -3.92 -10.12
C VAL A 45 -6.12 -4.24 -11.52
N ILE A 46 -6.12 -5.49 -11.93
CA ILE A 46 -5.67 -5.91 -13.26
C ILE A 46 -6.56 -5.37 -14.36
N GLU A 47 -7.83 -5.15 -14.09
CA GLU A 47 -8.76 -4.57 -15.07
C GLU A 47 -8.44 -3.11 -15.41
N LEU A 48 -7.69 -2.42 -14.53
CA LEU A 48 -7.27 -1.03 -14.72
C LEU A 48 -6.05 -0.87 -15.63
N VAL A 49 -5.37 -1.97 -15.99
CA VAL A 49 -4.25 -1.95 -16.93
C VAL A 49 -4.70 -2.35 -18.33
N PRO A 50 -3.96 -1.90 -19.38
CA PRO A 50 -4.27 -2.29 -20.76
C PRO A 50 -4.35 -3.81 -20.93
N PRO A 51 -5.32 -4.35 -21.70
CA PRO A 51 -5.54 -5.79 -21.84
C PRO A 51 -4.29 -6.59 -22.25
N ALA A 52 -3.44 -6.01 -23.09
CA ALA A 52 -2.20 -6.64 -23.55
C ALA A 52 -1.19 -6.93 -22.43
N LEU A 53 -1.28 -6.23 -21.30
CA LEU A 53 -0.37 -6.33 -20.16
C LEU A 53 -0.91 -7.19 -19.01
N ARG A 54 -2.21 -7.47 -18.99
CA ARG A 54 -2.90 -8.11 -17.85
C ARG A 54 -2.34 -9.48 -17.47
N ARG A 55 -1.89 -10.26 -18.44
CA ARG A 55 -1.37 -11.63 -18.19
C ARG A 55 0.02 -11.66 -17.57
N ALA A 56 0.78 -10.57 -17.72
CA ALA A 56 2.16 -10.50 -17.26
C ALA A 56 2.32 -9.86 -15.89
N LEU A 57 1.38 -9.00 -15.48
CA LEU A 57 1.51 -8.15 -14.31
C LEU A 57 0.90 -8.79 -13.06
N VAL A 58 1.61 -8.62 -11.94
CA VAL A 58 1.13 -8.96 -10.59
C VAL A 58 1.29 -7.75 -9.66
N PRO A 59 0.39 -7.57 -8.68
CA PRO A 59 0.54 -6.51 -7.69
C PRO A 59 1.67 -6.83 -6.71
N VAL A 60 2.37 -5.77 -6.29
CA VAL A 60 3.37 -5.81 -5.22
C VAL A 60 2.69 -5.39 -3.92
N GLY A 61 2.50 -6.35 -3.01
CA GLY A 61 1.72 -6.12 -1.80
C GLY A 61 0.23 -5.96 -2.08
N ARG A 62 -0.48 -5.42 -1.12
CA ARG A 62 -1.94 -5.33 -1.17
C ARG A 62 -2.43 -4.01 -0.57
N LEU A 63 -3.49 -3.49 -1.17
CA LEU A 63 -4.40 -2.52 -0.58
C LEU A 63 -5.79 -3.15 -0.49
N ASP A 64 -6.49 -2.92 0.61
CA ASP A 64 -7.85 -3.42 0.80
C ASP A 64 -8.82 -2.83 -0.24
N TYR A 65 -9.96 -3.48 -0.42
CA TYR A 65 -11.01 -3.07 -1.34
C TYR A 65 -11.41 -1.59 -1.19
N GLN A 66 -11.52 -1.12 0.05
CA GLN A 66 -11.91 0.25 0.39
C GLN A 66 -10.73 1.24 0.44
N THR A 67 -9.50 0.76 0.33
CA THR A 67 -8.30 1.59 0.42
C THR A 67 -7.87 2.08 -0.95
N GLU A 68 -7.51 3.35 -1.03
CA GLU A 68 -7.02 4.01 -2.24
C GLU A 68 -5.50 4.16 -2.22
N GLY A 69 -4.93 4.54 -3.36
CA GLY A 69 -3.58 5.07 -3.44
C GLY A 69 -2.59 4.18 -4.17
N LEU A 70 -1.32 4.43 -3.91
CA LEU A 70 -0.21 3.86 -4.67
C LEU A 70 -0.12 2.34 -4.52
N LEU A 71 -0.07 1.66 -5.66
CA LEU A 71 0.15 0.23 -5.80
C LEU A 71 1.10 -0.02 -6.98
N ILE A 72 2.14 -0.80 -6.74
CA ILE A 72 3.06 -1.20 -7.79
C ILE A 72 2.54 -2.48 -8.45
N LEU A 73 2.56 -2.51 -9.78
CA LEU A 73 2.32 -3.71 -10.59
C LEU A 73 3.60 -4.01 -11.39
N THR A 74 4.00 -5.27 -11.45
CA THR A 74 5.21 -5.68 -12.17
C THR A 74 5.09 -7.07 -12.76
N ASP A 75 5.86 -7.36 -13.80
CA ASP A 75 6.08 -8.72 -14.31
C ASP A 75 7.31 -9.41 -13.68
N ASP A 76 8.00 -8.71 -12.77
CA ASP A 76 9.10 -9.24 -11.95
C ASP A 76 8.54 -9.89 -10.68
N GLY A 77 8.13 -11.14 -10.78
CA GLY A 77 7.55 -11.89 -9.65
C GLY A 77 8.52 -12.08 -8.49
N GLU A 78 9.81 -12.16 -8.75
CA GLU A 78 10.83 -12.28 -7.70
C GLU A 78 10.93 -10.98 -6.89
N LEU A 79 10.99 -9.84 -7.56
CA LEU A 79 10.99 -8.54 -6.89
C LEU A 79 9.67 -8.30 -6.14
N ALA A 80 8.53 -8.66 -6.73
CA ALA A 80 7.23 -8.56 -6.09
C ALA A 80 7.19 -9.32 -4.75
N ASN A 81 7.69 -10.56 -4.75
CA ASN A 81 7.77 -11.36 -3.53
C ASN A 81 8.70 -10.74 -2.49
N ARG A 82 9.87 -10.24 -2.88
CA ARG A 82 10.84 -9.62 -1.98
C ARG A 82 10.26 -8.34 -1.34
N LEU A 83 9.67 -7.46 -2.12
CA LEU A 83 9.09 -6.19 -1.62
C LEU A 83 7.84 -6.42 -0.76
N SER A 84 7.11 -7.50 -1.00
CA SER A 84 5.92 -7.86 -0.22
C SER A 84 6.25 -8.58 1.09
N HIS A 85 7.47 -9.08 1.24
CA HIS A 85 7.85 -9.86 2.41
C HIS A 85 8.16 -8.93 3.59
N PRO A 86 7.61 -9.21 4.81
CA PRO A 86 7.83 -8.38 6.00
C PRO A 86 9.30 -8.16 6.37
N ARG A 87 10.16 -9.11 6.01
CA ARG A 87 11.62 -9.07 6.25
C ARG A 87 12.32 -7.89 5.58
N PHE A 88 11.81 -7.40 4.46
CA PHE A 88 12.40 -6.30 3.69
C PHE A 88 11.74 -4.94 3.97
N GLY A 89 10.97 -4.84 5.03
CA GLY A 89 10.38 -3.70 5.70
C GLY A 89 10.43 -2.35 4.96
N CYS A 90 9.66 -2.22 3.89
CA CYS A 90 9.51 -0.93 3.24
C CYS A 90 8.54 -0.06 4.03
N HIS A 91 8.94 1.17 4.38
CA HIS A 91 8.05 2.14 4.99
C HIS A 91 6.94 2.52 4.03
N LYS A 92 5.73 2.63 4.55
CA LYS A 92 4.54 3.02 3.79
C LYS A 92 3.86 4.17 4.50
N THR A 93 3.50 5.19 3.74
CA THR A 93 2.85 6.39 4.27
C THR A 93 1.43 6.49 3.77
N TYR A 94 0.51 6.79 4.68
CA TYR A 94 -0.92 6.89 4.41
C TYR A 94 -1.45 8.25 4.85
N GLU A 95 -2.46 8.74 4.16
CA GLU A 95 -3.36 9.77 4.64
C GLU A 95 -4.66 9.13 5.11
N VAL A 96 -5.10 9.48 6.30
CA VAL A 96 -6.22 8.84 7.00
C VAL A 96 -7.19 9.90 7.46
N LYS A 97 -8.46 9.78 7.06
CA LYS A 97 -9.56 10.53 7.65
C LYS A 97 -10.29 9.65 8.65
N VAL A 98 -10.45 10.12 9.88
CA VAL A 98 -11.16 9.40 10.93
C VAL A 98 -12.41 10.17 11.36
N LYS A 99 -13.39 9.45 11.90
CA LYS A 99 -14.57 10.06 12.50
C LYS A 99 -14.18 10.76 13.79
N GLY A 100 -14.55 12.04 13.91
CA GLY A 100 -14.19 12.87 15.04
C GLY A 100 -12.74 13.30 15.07
N ALA A 101 -12.30 13.83 16.20
CA ALA A 101 -10.93 14.31 16.40
C ALA A 101 -10.35 13.65 17.68
N PRO A 102 -9.56 12.58 17.54
CA PRO A 102 -8.91 11.97 18.69
C PRO A 102 -7.97 12.96 19.37
N ASP A 103 -7.94 12.93 20.69
CA ASP A 103 -7.01 13.74 21.48
C ASP A 103 -5.56 13.22 21.36
N GLU A 104 -4.61 14.04 21.77
CA GLU A 104 -3.18 13.69 21.64
C GLU A 104 -2.80 12.45 22.45
N SER A 105 -3.47 12.17 23.56
CA SER A 105 -3.19 10.98 24.37
C SER A 105 -3.53 9.68 23.62
N LYS A 106 -4.62 9.68 22.86
CA LYS A 106 -5.01 8.55 22.00
C LYS A 106 -4.03 8.37 20.85
N ILE A 107 -3.60 9.46 20.22
CA ILE A 107 -2.61 9.41 19.14
C ILE A 107 -1.26 8.91 19.64
N ASP A 108 -0.79 9.39 20.80
CA ASP A 108 0.45 8.91 21.42
C ASP A 108 0.38 7.42 21.76
N ARG A 109 -0.76 6.94 22.19
CA ARG A 109 -0.98 5.52 22.43
C ARG A 109 -0.81 4.70 21.13
N LEU A 110 -1.35 5.18 20.01
CA LEU A 110 -1.17 4.53 18.70
C LEU A 110 0.28 4.59 18.23
N ARG A 111 0.97 5.71 18.43
CA ARG A 111 2.39 5.87 18.06
C ARG A 111 3.30 4.87 18.77
N ARG A 112 3.04 4.60 20.05
CA ARG A 112 3.80 3.62 20.84
C ARG A 112 3.46 2.18 20.52
N GLY A 113 2.36 1.95 19.85
CA GLY A 113 1.83 0.63 19.53
C GLY A 113 0.76 0.17 20.50
N ILE A 114 -0.17 -0.59 19.97
CA ILE A 114 -1.28 -1.22 20.70
C ILE A 114 -1.33 -2.72 20.39
N VAL A 115 -1.98 -3.48 21.25
CA VAL A 115 -2.16 -4.92 21.01
C VAL A 115 -3.31 -5.15 20.06
N LEU A 116 -3.02 -5.77 18.91
CA LEU A 116 -3.98 -6.28 17.94
C LEU A 116 -3.73 -7.79 17.77
N ASP A 117 -4.78 -8.59 17.89
CA ASP A 117 -4.71 -10.05 17.76
C ASP A 117 -3.59 -10.67 18.62
N GLY A 118 -3.49 -10.24 19.88
CA GLY A 118 -2.52 -10.73 20.85
C GLY A 118 -1.08 -10.26 20.66
N ARG A 119 -0.80 -9.42 19.66
CA ARG A 119 0.54 -8.91 19.35
C ARG A 119 0.56 -7.39 19.25
N ARG A 120 1.52 -6.76 19.90
CA ARG A 120 1.71 -5.30 19.85
C ARG A 120 2.14 -4.86 18.46
N THR A 121 1.53 -3.78 17.97
CA THR A 121 1.97 -3.12 16.73
C THR A 121 3.32 -2.44 16.94
N ALA A 122 4.14 -2.38 15.89
CA ALA A 122 5.39 -1.64 15.91
C ALA A 122 5.14 -0.13 16.14
N PRO A 123 6.06 0.57 16.80
CA PRO A 123 6.00 2.03 16.87
C PRO A 123 5.86 2.64 15.48
N CYS A 124 5.06 3.67 15.36
CA CYS A 124 4.81 4.34 14.08
C CYS A 124 4.78 5.86 14.25
N ARG A 125 4.87 6.57 13.12
CA ARG A 125 4.72 8.03 13.08
C ARG A 125 3.30 8.39 12.72
N ILE A 126 2.70 9.28 13.49
CA ILE A 126 1.37 9.84 13.21
C ILE A 126 1.45 11.35 13.38
N GLN A 127 1.17 12.06 12.30
CA GLN A 127 1.17 13.52 12.24
C GLN A 127 -0.24 14.02 11.96
N ALA A 128 -0.73 14.94 12.80
CA ALA A 128 -1.99 15.62 12.53
C ALA A 128 -1.84 16.55 11.32
N LEU A 129 -2.78 16.49 10.39
CA LEU A 129 -2.79 17.32 9.17
C LEU A 129 -3.81 18.45 9.29
N ARG A 130 -5.07 18.10 9.47
CA ARG A 130 -6.19 19.04 9.51
C ARG A 130 -7.42 18.41 10.13
N VAL A 131 -8.36 19.25 10.51
CA VAL A 131 -9.72 18.85 10.86
C VAL A 131 -10.67 19.44 9.83
N THR A 132 -11.55 18.61 9.26
CA THR A 132 -12.57 19.04 8.31
C THR A 132 -13.94 18.85 8.90
N SER A 133 -14.78 19.89 8.87
CA SER A 133 -16.20 19.81 9.23
C SER A 133 -17.06 19.94 7.98
N GLN A 134 -18.12 19.18 7.90
CA GLN A 134 -19.18 19.42 6.93
C GLN A 134 -20.24 20.34 7.55
N ARG A 135 -20.92 21.11 6.68
CA ARG A 135 -21.95 22.04 7.11
C ARG A 135 -23.05 21.28 7.88
N GLY A 136 -23.20 21.56 9.19
CA GLY A 136 -24.19 20.92 10.05
C GLY A 136 -23.67 19.78 10.94
N GLU A 137 -22.40 19.42 10.84
CA GLU A 137 -21.77 18.48 11.80
C GLU A 137 -21.19 19.23 12.99
N GLU A 138 -21.63 18.90 14.20
CA GLU A 138 -20.94 19.29 15.43
C GLU A 138 -19.64 18.47 15.55
N GLY A 139 -18.50 19.15 15.54
CA GLY A 139 -17.19 18.52 15.60
C GLY A 139 -16.72 18.00 14.23
N GLY A 140 -15.52 18.36 13.85
CA GLY A 140 -14.92 17.95 12.57
C GLY A 140 -14.36 16.54 12.61
N ASN A 141 -14.01 16.05 11.43
CA ASN A 141 -13.28 14.78 11.23
C ASN A 141 -11.80 15.07 10.99
N ALA A 142 -10.93 14.39 11.72
CA ALA A 142 -9.50 14.65 11.68
C ALA A 142 -8.81 13.86 10.58
N TRP A 143 -7.79 14.47 9.98
CA TRP A 143 -6.89 13.85 9.04
C TRP A 143 -5.50 13.71 9.64
N PHE A 144 -4.90 12.55 9.41
CA PHE A 144 -3.55 12.22 9.85
C PHE A 144 -2.72 11.68 8.71
N ARG A 145 -1.41 11.93 8.78
CA ARG A 145 -0.41 11.19 8.03
C ARG A 145 0.17 10.11 8.93
N VAL A 146 0.10 8.86 8.49
CA VAL A 146 0.57 7.69 9.24
C VAL A 146 1.65 6.99 8.44
N GLU A 147 2.83 6.82 9.04
CA GLU A 147 3.94 6.07 8.45
C GLU A 147 4.15 4.78 9.22
N LEU A 148 4.02 3.65 8.53
CA LEU A 148 4.19 2.30 9.08
C LEU A 148 5.45 1.65 8.55
N SER A 149 6.17 0.91 9.42
CA SER A 149 7.26 0.01 9.07
C SER A 149 6.82 -1.45 8.87
N GLU A 150 5.57 -1.74 9.15
CA GLU A 150 4.94 -3.06 9.00
C GLU A 150 3.65 -2.96 8.18
N GLY A 151 3.11 -4.09 7.75
CA GLY A 151 1.90 -4.12 6.94
C GLY A 151 0.95 -5.23 7.37
N ARG A 152 0.42 -5.16 8.59
CA ARG A 152 -0.58 -6.12 9.08
C ARG A 152 -1.93 -5.85 8.42
N THR A 153 -2.72 -6.90 8.24
CA THR A 153 -4.05 -6.81 7.64
C THR A 153 -4.90 -5.77 8.35
N ARG A 154 -5.40 -4.79 7.59
CA ARG A 154 -6.28 -3.70 8.05
C ARG A 154 -5.75 -2.94 9.28
N GLN A 155 -4.45 -2.84 9.43
CA GLN A 155 -3.79 -2.33 10.64
C GLN A 155 -4.24 -0.92 11.03
N ILE A 156 -4.19 0.05 10.12
CA ILE A 156 -4.58 1.44 10.42
C ILE A 156 -6.06 1.52 10.81
N ARG A 157 -6.93 0.77 10.12
CA ARG A 157 -8.37 0.73 10.42
C ARG A 157 -8.62 0.19 11.82
N GLU A 158 -7.95 -0.89 12.20
CA GLU A 158 -8.06 -1.49 13.53
C GLU A 158 -7.49 -0.59 14.62
N MET A 159 -6.35 0.04 14.38
CA MET A 159 -5.71 0.95 15.34
C MET A 159 -6.64 2.10 15.71
N PHE A 160 -7.17 2.82 14.73
CA PHE A 160 -8.08 3.95 14.99
C PHE A 160 -9.44 3.50 15.53
N PHE A 161 -9.95 2.36 15.11
CA PHE A 161 -11.16 1.79 15.68
C PHE A 161 -11.02 1.51 17.18
N ARG A 162 -9.88 0.99 17.63
CA ARG A 162 -9.59 0.66 19.03
C ARG A 162 -9.56 1.90 19.97
N VAL A 163 -9.28 3.06 19.44
CA VAL A 163 -9.32 4.32 20.21
C VAL A 163 -10.63 5.09 20.02
N GLY A 164 -11.62 4.50 19.35
CA GLY A 164 -12.97 5.05 19.20
C GLY A 164 -13.15 6.02 18.04
N HIS A 165 -12.23 6.01 17.05
CA HIS A 165 -12.28 6.91 15.90
C HIS A 165 -12.15 6.12 14.58
N PRO A 166 -13.24 5.49 14.09
CA PRO A 166 -13.20 4.69 12.87
C PRO A 166 -12.68 5.45 11.66
N VAL A 167 -11.92 4.76 10.82
CA VAL A 167 -11.42 5.31 9.56
C VAL A 167 -12.57 5.50 8.56
N GLN A 168 -12.67 6.69 7.98
CA GLN A 168 -13.62 7.03 6.91
C GLN A 168 -12.98 6.98 5.53
N LYS A 169 -11.72 7.43 5.43
CA LYS A 169 -10.92 7.38 4.18
C LYS A 169 -9.51 6.97 4.50
N LEU A 170 -8.93 6.15 3.63
CA LEU A 170 -7.56 5.67 3.75
C LEU A 170 -6.93 5.64 2.37
N ARG A 171 -5.81 6.36 2.21
CA ARG A 171 -5.06 6.44 0.97
C ARG A 171 -3.57 6.25 1.24
N ARG A 172 -2.93 5.33 0.51
CA ARG A 172 -1.48 5.20 0.53
C ARG A 172 -0.86 6.24 -0.40
N VAL A 173 -0.01 7.09 0.13
CA VAL A 173 0.62 8.21 -0.58
C VAL A 173 2.11 8.02 -0.83
N ALA A 174 2.76 7.08 -0.12
CA ALA A 174 4.17 6.76 -0.37
C ALA A 174 4.46 5.28 -0.07
N ILE A 175 5.39 4.72 -0.84
CA ILE A 175 5.97 3.38 -0.65
C ILE A 175 7.48 3.54 -0.69
N GLY A 176 8.15 3.48 0.48
CA GLY A 176 9.55 3.81 0.57
C GLY A 176 9.83 5.21 0.00
N PRO A 177 10.75 5.35 -0.96
CA PRO A 177 11.07 6.64 -1.58
C PRO A 177 10.06 7.09 -2.66
N LEU A 178 9.08 6.25 -3.05
CA LEU A 178 8.07 6.58 -4.05
C LEU A 178 6.91 7.32 -3.41
N GLU A 179 6.58 8.50 -3.95
CA GLU A 179 5.48 9.35 -3.51
C GLU A 179 4.52 9.62 -4.69
N ASP A 180 3.26 10.00 -4.34
CA ASP A 180 2.21 10.42 -5.29
C ASP A 180 2.37 11.90 -5.65
#